data_4f954eab96fc7602b2bf1e4cd47d6750
#
_entry.id   4f954eab96fc7602b2bf1e4cd47d6750
#
_cell.length_a   1.000
_cell.length_b   1.000
_cell.length_c   1.000
_cell.angle_alpha   90.00
_cell.angle_beta   90.00
_cell.angle_gamma   90.00
#
_symmetry.space_group_name_H-M   'P 1'
#
loop_
_entity.id
_entity.type
_entity.pdbx_description
1 polymer ?
#
loop_
_entity_poly.entity_id
_entity_poly.type
_entity_poly.pdbx_seq_one_letter_code
_entity_poly.pdbx_strand_id
1 'polypeptide(L)'
;KMNLSVNVLHNQNSRDSSYSFTLPNVTFSVNRFYPFKRKNRVGKERFYEKFSLGYNTALQNRINFKASEFNKPGFWDKFQNGMTHNFQIGLPNFTLLKYINITPSISYGMNWFFRKTEKEYNPDTGKVDDIKGKAFGTFGATHNYSGSIAMNTRRYGLFNFGKHRKIQAIRH
;
A
#
# COMPACT_ATOMS: atom_id res chain seq x y z
N LYS A 1 -3.43 0.74 17.56
CA LYS A 1 -2.25 1.63 17.57
C LYS A 1 -2.21 2.39 16.27
N MET A 2 -1.84 3.65 16.34
CA MET A 2 -1.66 4.55 15.20
C MET A 2 -0.20 4.96 15.16
N ASN A 3 0.37 5.08 13.97
CA ASN A 3 1.74 5.52 13.76
C ASN A 3 1.73 6.66 12.76
N LEU A 4 2.43 7.73 13.06
CA LEU A 4 2.66 8.86 12.18
C LEU A 4 4.18 9.02 12.01
N SER A 5 4.63 9.10 10.77
CA SER A 5 6.02 9.36 10.43
C SER A 5 6.10 10.52 9.45
N VAL A 6 7.01 11.44 9.70
CA VAL A 6 7.29 12.58 8.82
C VAL A 6 8.77 12.56 8.50
N ASN A 7 9.11 12.47 7.22
CA ASN A 7 10.48 12.39 6.75
C ASN A 7 10.75 13.48 5.72
N VAL A 8 12.00 13.91 5.68
CA VAL A 8 12.55 14.80 4.66
C VAL A 8 13.72 14.07 4.02
N LEU A 9 13.71 13.95 2.70
CA LEU A 9 14.78 13.32 1.95
C LEU A 9 15.39 14.33 0.99
N HIS A 10 16.72 14.35 0.93
CA HIS A 10 17.50 15.14 0.01
C HIS A 10 18.55 14.26 -0.66
N ASN A 11 18.59 14.32 -1.98
CA ASN A 11 19.64 13.71 -2.78
C ASN A 11 20.24 14.74 -3.72
N GLN A 12 21.56 14.73 -3.84
CA GLN A 12 22.33 15.60 -4.72
C GLN A 12 23.22 14.75 -5.61
N ASN A 13 23.24 15.07 -6.89
CA ASN A 13 24.21 14.51 -7.83
C ASN A 13 25.12 15.64 -8.32
N SER A 14 26.39 15.61 -7.92
CA SER A 14 27.36 16.65 -8.26
C SER A 14 27.83 16.57 -9.71
N ARG A 15 27.67 15.42 -10.40
CA ARG A 15 28.13 15.26 -11.79
C ARG A 15 27.30 16.08 -12.78
N ASP A 16 25.99 16.17 -12.56
CA ASP A 16 25.03 16.89 -13.40
C ASP A 16 24.37 18.07 -12.68
N SER A 17 24.84 18.38 -11.47
CA SER A 17 24.31 19.46 -10.60
C SER A 17 22.81 19.35 -10.39
N SER A 18 22.29 18.12 -10.25
CA SER A 18 20.86 17.87 -10.00
C SER A 18 20.57 17.65 -8.51
N TYR A 19 19.41 18.12 -8.11
CA TYR A 19 18.88 18.03 -6.75
C TYR A 19 17.52 17.34 -6.77
N SER A 20 17.30 16.47 -5.81
CA SER A 20 16.00 15.84 -5.54
C SER A 20 15.64 16.03 -4.09
N PHE A 21 14.52 16.68 -3.84
CA PHE A 21 13.94 16.82 -2.52
C PHE A 21 12.60 16.10 -2.45
N THR A 22 12.37 15.38 -1.37
CA THR A 22 11.04 14.87 -1.00
C THR A 22 10.71 15.47 0.35
N LEU A 23 9.79 16.46 0.36
CA LEU A 23 9.38 17.19 1.56
C LEU A 23 7.97 17.78 1.44
N PRO A 24 7.09 17.43 2.37
CA PRO A 24 7.22 16.34 3.33
C PRO A 24 6.94 14.97 2.69
N ASN A 25 7.51 13.92 3.27
CA ASN A 25 7.05 12.55 3.10
C ASN A 25 6.36 12.14 4.41
N VAL A 26 5.04 12.15 4.42
CA VAL A 26 4.23 11.86 5.60
C VAL A 26 3.56 10.52 5.42
N THR A 27 3.77 9.61 6.36
CA THR A 27 3.05 8.34 6.40
C THR A 27 2.24 8.25 7.67
N PHE A 28 0.97 7.86 7.54
CA PHE A 28 0.10 7.60 8.66
C PHE A 28 -0.51 6.21 8.51
N SER A 29 -0.43 5.41 9.56
CA SER A 29 -0.97 4.07 9.58
C SER A 29 -1.78 3.80 10.83
N VAL A 30 -2.90 3.11 10.63
CA VAL A 30 -3.73 2.53 11.68
C VAL A 30 -3.56 1.03 11.62
N ASN A 31 -2.97 0.46 12.67
CA ASN A 31 -2.81 -0.99 12.76
C ASN A 31 -4.18 -1.66 12.72
N ARG A 32 -4.18 -2.88 12.19
CA ARG A 32 -5.41 -3.67 12.10
C ARG A 32 -6.17 -3.67 13.42
N PHE A 33 -7.44 -3.32 13.35
CA PHE A 33 -8.36 -3.34 14.48
C PHE A 33 -9.66 -4.04 14.08
N TYR A 34 -10.44 -4.42 15.08
CA TYR A 34 -11.69 -5.16 14.92
C TYR A 34 -12.85 -4.28 15.37
N PRO A 35 -13.54 -3.58 14.45
CA PRO A 35 -14.55 -2.58 14.79
C PRO A 35 -15.78 -3.18 15.50
N PHE A 36 -16.10 -4.44 15.19
CA PHE A 36 -17.28 -5.12 15.71
C PHE A 36 -16.99 -6.05 16.89
N LYS A 37 -15.75 -6.03 17.41
CA LYS A 37 -15.38 -6.88 18.53
C LYS A 37 -15.96 -6.35 19.85
N ARG A 38 -16.72 -7.19 20.54
CA ARG A 38 -17.29 -6.86 21.86
C ARG A 38 -16.20 -6.71 22.91
N LYS A 39 -16.29 -5.67 23.76
CA LYS A 39 -15.35 -5.43 24.87
C LYS A 39 -15.46 -6.52 25.95
N ASN A 40 -16.69 -6.87 26.35
CA ASN A 40 -16.97 -7.89 27.36
C ASN A 40 -17.55 -9.11 26.65
N ARG A 41 -16.70 -10.07 26.33
CA ARG A 41 -17.08 -11.26 25.59
C ARG A 41 -17.48 -12.37 26.53
N VAL A 42 -18.75 -12.81 26.39
CA VAL A 42 -19.26 -14.03 27.02
C VAL A 42 -19.61 -15.00 25.87
N GLY A 43 -19.03 -16.20 25.90
CA GLY A 43 -19.25 -17.23 24.90
C GLY A 43 -18.35 -17.16 23.66
N LYS A 44 -18.75 -17.90 22.60
CA LYS A 44 -17.99 -18.00 21.35
C LYS A 44 -18.01 -16.68 20.54
N GLU A 45 -16.94 -16.43 19.83
CA GLU A 45 -16.79 -15.28 18.94
C GLU A 45 -17.74 -15.39 17.75
N ARG A 46 -18.52 -14.34 17.50
CA ARG A 46 -19.47 -14.30 16.39
C ARG A 46 -18.73 -14.01 15.08
N PHE A 47 -19.31 -14.43 13.96
CA PHE A 47 -18.73 -14.26 12.63
C PHE A 47 -18.30 -12.81 12.35
N TYR A 48 -19.16 -11.83 12.63
CA TYR A 48 -18.88 -10.41 12.36
C TYR A 48 -17.80 -9.81 13.27
N GLU A 49 -17.52 -10.38 14.44
CA GLU A 49 -16.46 -9.91 15.35
C GLU A 49 -15.05 -10.13 14.79
N LYS A 50 -14.95 -11.00 13.78
CA LYS A 50 -13.69 -11.32 13.11
C LYS A 50 -13.35 -10.39 11.95
N PHE A 51 -14.25 -9.48 11.56
CA PHE A 51 -13.91 -8.46 10.58
C PHE A 51 -12.84 -7.54 11.13
N SER A 52 -11.83 -7.30 10.32
CA SER A 52 -10.73 -6.42 10.68
C SER A 52 -10.53 -5.34 9.64
N LEU A 53 -10.16 -4.15 10.09
CA LEU A 53 -9.84 -3.01 9.25
C LEU A 53 -8.40 -2.57 9.55
N GLY A 54 -7.64 -2.30 8.51
CA GLY A 54 -6.36 -1.63 8.55
C GLY A 54 -6.41 -0.45 7.58
N TYR A 55 -5.70 0.62 7.91
CA TYR A 55 -5.58 1.79 7.05
C TYR A 55 -4.16 2.30 7.02
N ASN A 56 -3.71 2.67 5.85
CA ASN A 56 -2.43 3.31 5.70
C ASN A 56 -2.52 4.38 4.61
N THR A 57 -1.88 5.51 4.84
CA THR A 57 -1.81 6.60 3.88
C THR A 57 -0.40 7.15 3.81
N ALA A 58 0.03 7.57 2.64
CA ALA A 58 1.30 8.23 2.42
C ALA A 58 1.11 9.46 1.54
N LEU A 59 1.50 10.62 2.06
CA LEU A 59 1.59 11.87 1.33
C LEU A 59 3.04 12.07 0.92
N GLN A 60 3.29 12.25 -0.38
CA GLN A 60 4.61 12.56 -0.90
C GLN A 60 4.57 13.82 -1.74
N ASN A 61 5.51 14.72 -1.47
CA ASN A 61 5.73 15.91 -2.26
C ASN A 61 7.20 15.94 -2.68
N ARG A 62 7.44 15.80 -3.98
CA ARG A 62 8.79 15.67 -4.55
C ARG A 62 9.06 16.74 -5.58
N ILE A 63 10.29 17.27 -5.57
CA ILE A 63 10.79 18.15 -6.61
C ILE A 63 12.17 17.67 -7.08
N ASN A 64 12.37 17.68 -8.40
CA ASN A 64 13.65 17.43 -9.04
C ASN A 64 14.02 18.64 -9.91
N PHE A 65 15.23 19.17 -9.75
CA PHE A 65 15.69 20.32 -10.51
C PHE A 65 17.20 20.33 -10.63
N LYS A 66 17.72 21.06 -11.61
CA LYS A 66 19.15 21.38 -11.73
C LYS A 66 19.45 22.69 -10.99
N ALA A 67 20.68 22.86 -10.50
CA ALA A 67 21.11 24.08 -9.83
C ALA A 67 20.77 25.35 -10.62
N SER A 68 20.90 25.29 -11.94
CA SER A 68 20.60 26.41 -12.86
C SER A 68 19.12 26.77 -12.96
N GLU A 69 18.22 25.92 -12.45
CA GLU A 69 16.74 26.10 -12.51
C GLU A 69 16.17 26.63 -11.19
N PHE A 70 17.02 26.70 -10.15
CA PHE A 70 16.59 27.16 -8.85
C PHE A 70 16.01 28.58 -8.92
N ASN A 71 14.86 28.74 -8.34
CA ASN A 71 14.10 30.01 -8.24
C ASN A 71 13.77 30.71 -9.58
N LYS A 72 13.82 29.98 -10.72
CA LYS A 72 13.35 30.51 -12.01
C LYS A 72 11.81 30.45 -12.09
N PRO A 73 11.20 31.26 -12.98
CA PRO A 73 9.77 31.17 -13.24
C PRO A 73 9.36 29.72 -13.54
N GLY A 74 8.29 29.22 -12.91
CA GLY A 74 7.84 27.84 -13.04
C GLY A 74 8.60 26.80 -12.17
N PHE A 75 9.55 27.23 -11.32
CA PHE A 75 10.24 26.32 -10.39
C PHE A 75 9.24 25.56 -9.49
N TRP A 76 8.29 26.27 -8.92
CA TRP A 76 7.26 25.68 -8.05
C TRP A 76 6.32 24.72 -8.77
N ASP A 77 6.15 24.88 -10.07
CA ASP A 77 5.34 23.98 -10.88
C ASP A 77 6.01 22.62 -11.15
N LYS A 78 7.27 22.45 -10.75
CA LYS A 78 7.98 21.17 -10.82
C LYS A 78 7.62 20.22 -9.69
N PHE A 79 6.95 20.69 -8.65
CA PHE A 79 6.53 19.83 -7.56
C PHE A 79 5.57 18.73 -8.05
N GLN A 80 5.90 17.52 -7.67
CA GLN A 80 5.06 16.34 -7.89
C GLN A 80 4.51 15.93 -6.54
N ASN A 81 3.22 16.03 -6.38
CA ASN A 81 2.52 15.75 -5.15
C ASN A 81 1.43 14.70 -5.36
N GLY A 82 1.32 13.83 -4.41
CA GLY A 82 0.34 12.76 -4.43
C GLY A 82 0.11 12.20 -3.03
N MET A 83 -1.05 11.65 -2.83
CA MET A 83 -1.42 10.98 -1.60
C MET A 83 -2.03 9.63 -1.91
N THR A 84 -1.52 8.58 -1.30
CA THR A 84 -2.03 7.22 -1.44
C THR A 84 -2.81 6.84 -0.19
N HIS A 85 -3.93 6.18 -0.38
CA HIS A 85 -4.76 5.63 0.70
C HIS A 85 -4.94 4.15 0.44
N ASN A 86 -4.67 3.32 1.44
CA ASN A 86 -4.87 1.88 1.36
C ASN A 86 -5.71 1.41 2.54
N PHE A 87 -6.83 0.80 2.24
CA PHE A 87 -7.73 0.17 3.20
C PHE A 87 -7.60 -1.34 3.06
N GLN A 88 -7.32 -2.02 4.14
CA GLN A 88 -7.21 -3.46 4.21
C GLN A 88 -8.39 -3.99 5.02
N ILE A 89 -9.25 -4.77 4.39
CA ILE A 89 -10.44 -5.37 4.99
C ILE A 89 -10.18 -6.87 5.10
N GLY A 90 -9.92 -7.34 6.32
CA GLY A 90 -9.81 -8.76 6.60
C GLY A 90 -11.19 -9.34 6.88
N LEU A 91 -11.59 -10.30 6.08
CA LEU A 91 -12.83 -11.03 6.25
C LEU A 91 -12.63 -12.19 7.25
N PRO A 92 -13.70 -12.70 7.85
CA PRO A 92 -13.62 -13.84 8.75
C PRO A 92 -13.01 -15.06 8.05
N ASN A 93 -12.02 -15.67 8.67
CA ASN A 93 -11.51 -16.95 8.24
C ASN A 93 -12.48 -18.07 8.58
N PHE A 94 -12.54 -19.07 7.74
CA PHE A 94 -13.33 -20.28 7.97
C PHE A 94 -12.55 -21.53 7.54
N THR A 95 -12.90 -22.65 8.15
CA THR A 95 -12.24 -23.92 7.86
C THR A 95 -13.19 -24.79 7.04
N LEU A 96 -12.74 -25.17 5.84
CA LEU A 96 -13.43 -26.09 4.98
C LEU A 96 -12.88 -27.51 5.18
N LEU A 97 -13.77 -28.51 5.20
CA LEU A 97 -13.42 -29.93 5.33
C LEU A 97 -12.52 -30.25 6.52
N LYS A 98 -12.57 -29.45 7.60
CA LYS A 98 -11.75 -29.54 8.84
C LYS A 98 -10.23 -29.33 8.66
N TYR A 99 -9.72 -29.28 7.44
CA TYR A 99 -8.26 -29.24 7.18
C TYR A 99 -7.83 -28.02 6.38
N ILE A 100 -8.72 -27.38 5.64
CA ILE A 100 -8.41 -26.26 4.76
C ILE A 100 -8.87 -24.97 5.44
N ASN A 101 -7.92 -24.13 5.86
CA ASN A 101 -8.21 -22.81 6.37
C ASN A 101 -8.26 -21.83 5.19
N ILE A 102 -9.37 -21.15 5.03
CA ILE A 102 -9.62 -20.15 4.00
C ILE A 102 -9.66 -18.79 4.66
N THR A 103 -8.81 -17.89 4.18
CA THR A 103 -8.70 -16.52 4.67
C THR A 103 -8.91 -15.56 3.52
N PRO A 104 -10.13 -15.08 3.30
CA PRO A 104 -10.42 -14.07 2.31
C PRO A 104 -10.00 -12.68 2.82
N SER A 105 -9.57 -11.82 1.91
CA SER A 105 -9.29 -10.41 2.19
C SER A 105 -9.61 -9.54 1.00
N ILE A 106 -9.98 -8.30 1.26
CA ILE A 106 -10.27 -7.28 0.27
C ILE A 106 -9.35 -6.09 0.58
N SER A 107 -8.74 -5.52 -0.43
CA SER A 107 -8.07 -4.24 -0.30
C SER A 107 -8.64 -3.22 -1.28
N TYR A 108 -8.72 -2.00 -0.81
CA TYR A 108 -9.13 -0.84 -1.58
C TYR A 108 -8.05 0.21 -1.51
N GLY A 109 -7.54 0.60 -2.66
CA GLY A 109 -6.55 1.64 -2.81
C GLY A 109 -7.15 2.85 -3.51
N MET A 110 -6.76 4.05 -3.06
CA MET A 110 -7.10 5.30 -3.70
C MET A 110 -5.86 6.18 -3.78
N ASN A 111 -5.58 6.72 -4.96
CA ASN A 111 -4.47 7.66 -5.13
C ASN A 111 -5.04 9.01 -5.54
N TRP A 112 -4.64 10.04 -4.80
CA TRP A 112 -4.96 11.42 -5.10
C TRP A 112 -3.77 12.10 -5.76
N PHE A 113 -4.04 12.83 -6.82
CA PHE A 113 -3.06 13.66 -7.52
C PHE A 113 -3.54 15.10 -7.50
N PHE A 114 -2.62 16.01 -7.30
CA PHE A 114 -2.90 17.44 -7.29
C PHE A 114 -2.37 18.13 -8.55
N ARG A 115 -1.92 17.32 -9.52
CA ARG A 115 -1.42 17.76 -10.81
C ARG A 115 -1.91 16.83 -11.90
N LYS A 116 -2.40 17.40 -12.99
CA LYS A 116 -2.78 16.68 -14.21
C LYS A 116 -1.75 16.95 -15.30
N THR A 117 -1.36 15.93 -16.04
CA THR A 117 -0.62 16.05 -17.28
C THR A 117 -1.56 15.68 -18.40
N GLU A 118 -1.80 16.61 -19.31
CA GLU A 118 -2.59 16.40 -20.52
C GLU A 118 -1.64 16.13 -21.68
N LYS A 119 -2.05 15.27 -22.59
CA LYS A 119 -1.30 14.98 -23.81
C LYS A 119 -2.02 15.65 -24.96
N GLU A 120 -1.33 16.51 -25.67
CA GLU A 120 -1.84 17.20 -26.84
C GLU A 120 -1.02 16.81 -28.06
N TYR A 121 -1.71 16.48 -29.14
CA TYR A 121 -1.06 16.20 -30.40
C TYR A 121 -0.69 17.53 -31.09
N ASN A 122 0.59 17.72 -31.34
CA ASN A 122 1.10 18.88 -32.09
C ASN A 122 1.19 18.52 -33.57
N PRO A 123 0.32 19.07 -34.41
CA PRO A 123 0.31 18.77 -35.85
C PRO A 123 1.57 19.24 -36.57
N ASP A 124 2.22 20.30 -36.08
CA ASP A 124 3.42 20.86 -36.71
C ASP A 124 4.66 19.99 -36.55
N THR A 125 4.75 19.31 -35.42
CA THR A 125 5.90 18.43 -35.12
C THR A 125 5.58 16.95 -35.33
N GLY A 126 4.31 16.58 -35.50
CA GLY A 126 3.83 15.20 -35.58
C GLY A 126 4.01 14.41 -34.28
N LYS A 127 4.23 15.08 -33.16
CA LYS A 127 4.48 14.48 -31.85
C LYS A 127 3.38 14.80 -30.85
N VAL A 128 3.30 13.97 -29.83
CA VAL A 128 2.43 14.20 -28.68
C VAL A 128 3.23 14.91 -27.62
N ASP A 129 2.85 16.14 -27.31
CA ASP A 129 3.49 16.95 -26.28
C ASP A 129 2.76 16.77 -24.93
N ASP A 130 3.53 16.71 -23.86
CA ASP A 130 2.99 16.63 -22.49
C ASP A 130 2.77 18.04 -21.94
N ILE A 131 1.51 18.48 -21.88
CA ILE A 131 1.13 19.73 -21.22
C ILE A 131 0.96 19.46 -19.73
N LYS A 132 1.96 19.87 -18.97
CA LYS A 132 1.95 19.74 -17.52
C LYS A 132 1.16 20.87 -16.88
N GLY A 133 0.09 20.54 -16.19
CA GLY A 133 -0.67 21.49 -15.38
C GLY A 133 0.16 22.05 -14.22
N LYS A 134 -0.32 23.14 -13.61
CA LYS A 134 0.30 23.74 -12.41
C LYS A 134 0.29 22.77 -11.25
N ALA A 135 1.33 22.80 -10.42
CA ALA A 135 1.33 22.09 -9.14
C ALA A 135 0.14 22.58 -8.31
N PHE A 136 -0.60 21.66 -7.69
CA PHE A 136 -1.83 21.94 -6.94
C PHE A 136 -2.99 22.57 -7.77
N GLY A 137 -2.91 22.54 -9.11
CA GLY A 137 -3.92 23.17 -9.99
C GLY A 137 -5.13 22.30 -10.31
N THR A 138 -5.02 20.99 -10.15
CA THR A 138 -6.09 20.05 -10.55
C THR A 138 -6.10 18.85 -9.61
N PHE A 139 -7.26 18.52 -9.08
CA PHE A 139 -7.46 17.30 -8.30
C PHE A 139 -7.88 16.13 -9.20
N GLY A 140 -7.24 14.99 -9.01
CA GLY A 140 -7.62 13.73 -9.64
C GLY A 140 -7.50 12.58 -8.65
N ALA A 141 -8.34 11.58 -8.81
CA ALA A 141 -8.30 10.37 -7.99
C ALA A 141 -8.37 9.13 -8.87
N THR A 142 -7.60 8.11 -8.53
CA THR A 142 -7.74 6.76 -9.08
C THR A 142 -8.08 5.79 -7.99
N HIS A 143 -8.83 4.74 -8.34
CA HIS A 143 -9.34 3.74 -7.43
C HIS A 143 -8.88 2.36 -7.87
N ASN A 144 -8.35 1.58 -6.93
CA ASN A 144 -7.91 0.21 -7.15
C ASN A 144 -8.63 -0.71 -6.16
N TYR A 145 -9.17 -1.81 -6.67
CA TYR A 145 -9.81 -2.83 -5.87
C TYR A 145 -9.09 -4.15 -6.08
N SER A 146 -8.78 -4.87 -5.01
CA SER A 146 -8.27 -6.22 -5.11
C SER A 146 -8.89 -7.13 -4.06
N GLY A 147 -9.21 -8.35 -4.47
CA GLY A 147 -9.66 -9.41 -3.58
C GLY A 147 -8.66 -10.55 -3.62
N SER A 148 -8.37 -11.15 -2.48
CA SER A 148 -7.51 -12.33 -2.38
C SER A 148 -8.12 -13.37 -1.44
N ILE A 149 -7.87 -14.63 -1.77
CA ILE A 149 -8.27 -15.78 -0.97
C ILE A 149 -7.02 -16.61 -0.72
N ALA A 150 -6.55 -16.62 0.52
CA ALA A 150 -5.46 -17.51 0.93
C ALA A 150 -6.02 -18.81 1.47
N MET A 151 -5.50 -19.93 0.98
CA MET A 151 -5.86 -21.27 1.42
C MET A 151 -4.63 -21.95 2.02
N ASN A 152 -4.76 -22.38 3.28
CA ASN A 152 -3.71 -23.09 3.99
C ASN A 152 -4.25 -24.41 4.52
N THR A 153 -3.52 -25.50 4.27
CA THR A 153 -3.82 -26.79 4.87
C THR A 153 -2.63 -27.27 5.70
N ARG A 154 -2.91 -27.85 6.87
CA ARG A 154 -1.91 -28.51 7.69
C ARG A 154 -2.37 -29.95 7.92
N ARG A 155 -1.59 -30.89 7.43
CA ARG A 155 -1.83 -32.31 7.65
C ARG A 155 -0.70 -32.87 8.52
N TYR A 156 -1.07 -33.46 9.64
CA TYR A 156 -0.14 -34.14 10.51
C TYR A 156 -0.25 -35.63 10.28
N GLY A 157 0.87 -36.31 10.12
CA GLY A 157 0.95 -37.76 9.98
C GLY A 157 1.98 -38.34 10.94
N LEU A 158 1.73 -39.56 11.37
CA LEU A 158 2.70 -40.36 12.13
C LEU A 158 3.07 -41.57 11.29
N PHE A 159 4.32 -41.65 10.88
CA PHE A 159 4.84 -42.82 10.17
C PHE A 159 5.51 -43.75 11.20
N ASN A 160 4.92 -44.92 11.45
CA ASN A 160 5.47 -45.95 12.30
C ASN A 160 6.26 -46.99 11.46
N PHE A 161 7.53 -47.14 11.75
CA PHE A 161 8.42 -48.06 11.02
C PHE A 161 8.55 -49.45 11.67
N GLY A 162 7.83 -49.72 12.75
CA GLY A 162 7.86 -50.98 13.48
C GLY A 162 8.89 -51.04 14.63
N LYS A 163 8.68 -51.96 15.55
CA LYS A 163 9.42 -52.03 16.82
C LYS A 163 10.92 -52.36 16.73
N HIS A 164 11.39 -52.89 15.59
CA HIS A 164 12.78 -53.35 15.43
C HIS A 164 13.68 -52.44 14.60
N ARG A 165 13.22 -51.23 14.23
CA ARG A 165 14.03 -50.27 13.47
C ARG A 165 14.61 -49.18 14.37
N LYS A 166 15.81 -48.66 13.98
CA LYS A 166 16.47 -47.57 14.71
C LYS A 166 15.61 -46.30 14.81
N ILE A 167 14.80 -46.04 13.81
CA ILE A 167 13.79 -44.96 13.81
C ILE A 167 12.42 -45.61 13.94
N GLN A 168 11.76 -45.40 15.06
CA GLN A 168 10.48 -46.02 15.37
C GLN A 168 9.29 -45.23 14.80
N ALA A 169 9.37 -43.89 14.75
CA ALA A 169 8.33 -43.03 14.23
C ALA A 169 8.88 -41.69 13.78
N ILE A 170 8.29 -41.10 12.74
CA ILE A 170 8.51 -39.72 12.30
C ILE A 170 7.17 -39.00 12.36
N ARG A 171 7.17 -37.84 13.04
CA ARG A 171 6.03 -36.94 13.07
C ARG A 171 6.25 -35.87 12.04
N HIS A 172 5.30 -35.75 11.10
CA HIS A 172 5.31 -34.73 10.06
C HIS A 172 4.18 -33.73 10.27
#